data_8707d017f34d3ec5438dc2cd274695e8
#
_entry.id   8707d017f34d3ec5438dc2cd274695e8
#
_cell.length_a   1.000
_cell.length_b   1.000
_cell.length_c   1.000
_cell.angle_alpha   90.00
_cell.angle_beta   90.00
_cell.angle_gamma   90.00
#
_symmetry.space_group_name_H-M   'P 1'
#
loop_
_entity.id
_entity.type
_entity.pdbx_description
1 polymer ?
#
loop_
_entity_poly.entity_id
_entity_poly.type
_entity_poly.pdbx_seq_one_letter_code
_entity_poly.pdbx_strand_id
1 'polypeptide(L)'
;MICHNSVGYDAQIKDLLIKSAFNMDKKEIDAWIKYQYDPQHMFCFWQDDKITSCLQVTKRTMMFLDRQMRVSVIGMAATLPDYRQRKQFSNLLDAAISQATYNDLLTITYTNMPKLF
;
A
#
# COMPACT_ATOMS: atom_id res chain seq x y z
N MET A 1 12.67 3.69 8.47
CA MET A 1 11.64 4.36 9.28
C MET A 1 10.30 4.28 8.54
N ILE A 2 9.26 3.92 9.26
CA ILE A 2 7.91 3.78 8.68
C ILE A 2 7.12 5.06 8.91
N CYS A 3 6.50 5.58 7.84
CA CYS A 3 5.58 6.71 7.91
C CYS A 3 4.18 6.24 7.53
N HIS A 4 3.17 6.79 8.19
CA HIS A 4 1.77 6.36 8.04
C HIS A 4 0.98 7.21 7.05
N ASN A 5 1.64 8.07 6.29
CA ASN A 5 1.05 8.78 5.18
C ASN A 5 2.14 9.24 4.21
N SER A 6 1.72 9.65 3.01
CA SER A 6 2.61 10.16 1.98
C SER A 6 2.21 11.57 1.53
N VAL A 7 1.50 12.30 2.38
CA VAL A 7 1.07 13.67 2.06
C VAL A 7 2.28 14.54 1.73
N GLY A 8 2.25 15.19 0.56
CA GLY A 8 3.35 16.02 0.09
C GLY A 8 4.42 15.27 -0.71
N TYR A 9 4.31 13.95 -0.86
CA TYR A 9 5.32 13.13 -1.53
C TYR A 9 4.78 12.37 -2.74
N ASP A 10 3.75 12.92 -3.38
CA ASP A 10 3.07 12.25 -4.50
C ASP A 10 4.02 11.91 -5.65
N ALA A 11 4.96 12.81 -5.97
CA ALA A 11 5.93 12.56 -7.03
C ALA A 11 6.85 11.38 -6.70
N GLN A 12 7.25 11.22 -5.45
CA GLN A 12 8.06 10.07 -5.04
C GLN A 12 7.29 8.77 -5.12
N ILE A 13 6.01 8.77 -4.74
CA ILE A 13 5.15 7.60 -4.86
C ILE A 13 5.01 7.19 -6.31
N LYS A 14 4.72 8.14 -7.21
CA LYS A 14 4.61 7.86 -8.63
C LYS A 14 5.90 7.27 -9.19
N ASP A 15 7.04 7.86 -8.85
CA ASP A 15 8.34 7.37 -9.31
C ASP A 15 8.64 5.97 -8.81
N LEU A 16 8.33 5.71 -7.54
CA LEU A 16 8.47 4.37 -6.95
C LEU A 16 7.63 3.34 -7.70
N LEU A 17 6.38 3.65 -7.99
CA LEU A 17 5.49 2.74 -8.71
C LEU A 17 5.97 2.48 -10.13
N ILE A 18 6.45 3.50 -10.83
CA ILE A 18 6.98 3.34 -12.19
C ILE A 18 8.19 2.40 -12.20
N LYS A 19 9.05 2.51 -11.20
CA LYS A 19 10.28 1.71 -11.13
C LYS A 19 10.06 0.29 -10.62
N SER A 20 8.99 0.02 -9.92
CA SER A 20 8.87 -1.21 -9.14
C SER A 20 7.54 -1.95 -9.24
N ALA A 21 6.48 -1.34 -9.78
CA ALA A 21 5.19 -2.01 -9.87
C ALA A 21 5.21 -3.10 -10.94
N PHE A 22 4.80 -4.30 -10.55
CA PHE A 22 4.70 -5.42 -11.48
C PHE A 22 3.40 -5.34 -12.28
N ASN A 23 3.47 -5.70 -13.57
CA ASN A 23 2.31 -5.85 -14.44
C ASN A 23 1.49 -4.57 -14.64
N MET A 24 2.08 -3.41 -14.35
CA MET A 24 1.42 -2.12 -14.57
C MET A 24 2.30 -1.24 -15.45
N ASP A 25 1.74 -0.75 -16.55
CA ASP A 25 2.43 0.23 -17.36
C ASP A 25 2.21 1.65 -16.80
N LYS A 26 2.88 2.63 -17.39
CA LYS A 26 2.77 4.02 -16.93
C LYS A 26 1.33 4.54 -16.98
N LYS A 27 0.58 4.13 -18.00
CA LYS A 27 -0.82 4.55 -18.17
C LYS A 27 -1.71 4.06 -17.05
N GLU A 28 -1.51 2.78 -16.65
CA GLU A 28 -2.24 2.19 -15.53
C GLU A 28 -1.88 2.85 -14.21
N ILE A 29 -0.59 3.17 -14.01
CA ILE A 29 -0.13 3.85 -12.81
C ILE A 29 -0.71 5.26 -12.74
N ASP A 30 -0.70 6.01 -13.84
CA ASP A 30 -1.30 7.34 -13.88
C ASP A 30 -2.80 7.31 -13.56
N ALA A 31 -3.51 6.32 -14.09
CA ALA A 31 -4.93 6.15 -13.79
C ALA A 31 -5.16 5.81 -12.31
N TRP A 32 -4.33 4.93 -11.74
CA TRP A 32 -4.45 4.59 -10.33
C TRP A 32 -4.21 5.81 -9.44
N ILE A 33 -3.19 6.60 -9.73
CA ILE A 33 -2.89 7.81 -8.97
C ILE A 33 -4.04 8.81 -9.06
N LYS A 34 -4.63 8.94 -10.24
CA LYS A 34 -5.72 9.89 -10.46
C LYS A 34 -7.00 9.51 -9.70
N TYR A 35 -7.32 8.22 -9.65
CA TYR A 35 -8.63 7.77 -9.19
C TYR A 35 -8.64 7.04 -7.86
N GLN A 36 -7.52 6.44 -7.43
CA GLN A 36 -7.50 5.57 -6.26
C GLN A 36 -6.47 5.97 -5.21
N TYR A 37 -5.45 6.72 -5.58
CA TYR A 37 -4.39 7.09 -4.65
C TYR A 37 -4.95 7.97 -3.53
N ASP A 38 -4.63 7.58 -2.30
CA ASP A 38 -5.02 8.32 -1.09
C ASP A 38 -3.78 8.48 -0.21
N PRO A 39 -3.12 9.65 -0.27
CA PRO A 39 -1.87 9.84 0.47
C PRO A 39 -2.02 9.71 1.99
N GLN A 40 -3.21 9.94 2.53
CA GLN A 40 -3.42 9.80 3.97
C GLN A 40 -3.46 8.35 4.43
N HIS A 41 -3.65 7.41 3.51
CA HIS A 41 -3.74 5.98 3.80
C HIS A 41 -2.58 5.18 3.21
N MET A 42 -1.48 5.85 2.87
CA MET A 42 -0.26 5.20 2.38
C MET A 42 0.68 4.96 3.54
N PHE A 43 1.14 3.72 3.67
CA PHE A 43 2.26 3.38 4.54
C PHE A 43 3.53 3.40 3.70
N CYS A 44 4.54 4.10 4.16
CA CYS A 44 5.79 4.28 3.43
C CYS A 44 6.98 3.90 4.28
N PHE A 45 8.00 3.29 3.67
CA PHE A 45 9.28 3.03 4.32
C PHE A 45 10.31 4.02 3.76
N TRP A 46 10.94 4.75 4.65
CA TRP A 46 11.99 5.72 4.31
C TRP A 46 13.35 5.12 4.59
N GLN A 47 14.24 5.20 3.61
CA GLN A 47 15.63 4.84 3.75
C GLN A 47 16.45 5.66 2.75
N ASP A 48 17.66 6.07 3.14
CA ASP A 48 18.53 6.89 2.29
C ASP A 48 17.84 8.16 1.79
N ASP A 49 17.08 8.81 2.68
CA ASP A 49 16.35 10.06 2.43
C ASP A 49 15.30 9.99 1.32
N LYS A 50 14.77 8.81 1.06
CA LYS A 50 13.72 8.63 0.06
C LYS A 50 12.74 7.52 0.47
N ILE A 51 11.58 7.51 -0.20
CA ILE A 51 10.61 6.43 -0.03
C ILE A 51 11.06 5.25 -0.86
N THR A 52 11.31 4.11 -0.20
CA THR A 52 11.83 2.90 -0.84
C THR A 52 10.80 1.79 -0.95
N SER A 53 9.76 1.83 -0.12
CA SER A 53 8.64 0.89 -0.18
C SER A 53 7.35 1.62 0.17
N CYS A 54 6.24 1.13 -0.35
CA CYS A 54 4.93 1.65 0.00
C CYS A 54 3.85 0.58 -0.10
N LEU A 55 2.74 0.82 0.59
CA LEU A 55 1.47 0.13 0.37
C LEU A 55 0.33 1.05 0.79
N GLN A 56 -0.84 0.86 0.19
CA GLN A 56 -2.01 1.63 0.54
C GLN A 56 -3.04 0.77 1.26
N VAL A 57 -3.61 1.30 2.33
CA VAL A 57 -4.73 0.69 3.05
C VAL A 57 -5.97 1.49 2.73
N THR A 58 -6.87 0.92 1.94
CA THR A 58 -8.12 1.58 1.56
C THR A 58 -9.23 1.09 2.45
N LYS A 59 -9.99 2.02 3.04
CA LYS A 59 -11.14 1.69 3.87
C LYS A 59 -12.37 1.52 2.99
N ARG A 60 -13.12 0.44 3.24
CA ARG A 60 -14.33 0.13 2.49
C ARG A 60 -15.42 -0.34 3.45
N THR A 61 -16.67 -0.22 3.01
CA THR A 61 -17.80 -0.83 3.70
C THR A 61 -18.29 -1.99 2.84
N MET A 62 -18.41 -3.16 3.45
CA MET A 62 -18.87 -4.36 2.77
C MET A 62 -20.18 -4.82 3.39
N MET A 63 -21.12 -5.28 2.56
CA MET A 63 -22.36 -5.89 3.03
C MET A 63 -22.18 -7.40 3.11
N PHE A 64 -22.49 -7.97 4.26
CA PHE A 64 -22.44 -9.41 4.48
C PHE A 64 -23.64 -9.83 5.34
N LEU A 65 -24.48 -10.70 4.82
CA LEU A 65 -25.70 -11.17 5.50
C LEU A 65 -26.53 -10.00 6.06
N ASP A 66 -26.78 -8.99 5.23
CA ASP A 66 -27.54 -7.79 5.55
C ASP A 66 -26.90 -6.91 6.64
N ARG A 67 -25.62 -7.12 6.94
CA ARG A 67 -24.87 -6.28 7.87
C ARG A 67 -23.79 -5.52 7.14
N GLN A 68 -23.60 -4.27 7.54
CA GLN A 68 -22.47 -3.48 7.07
C GLN A 68 -21.24 -3.80 7.90
N MET A 69 -20.13 -4.09 7.22
CA MET A 69 -18.85 -4.35 7.87
C MET A 69 -17.81 -3.38 7.33
N ARG A 70 -17.01 -2.83 8.23
CA ARG A 70 -15.84 -2.05 7.81
C ARG A 70 -14.70 -2.99 7.51
N VAL A 71 -14.09 -2.80 6.33
CA VAL A 71 -12.95 -3.61 5.91
C VAL A 71 -11.80 -2.71 5.47
N SER A 72 -10.59 -3.20 5.65
CA SER A 72 -9.38 -2.59 5.11
C SER A 72 -8.89 -3.41 3.94
N VAL A 73 -8.64 -2.76 2.82
CA VAL A 73 -8.10 -3.42 1.62
C VAL A 73 -6.67 -2.94 1.43
N ILE A 74 -5.72 -3.86 1.51
CA ILE A 74 -4.31 -3.57 1.31
C ILE A 74 -3.97 -3.79 -0.16
N GLY A 75 -3.45 -2.76 -0.80
CA GLY A 75 -3.13 -2.84 -2.22
C GLY A 75 -1.99 -1.91 -2.60
N MET A 76 -1.63 -1.94 -3.88
CA MET A 76 -0.59 -1.13 -4.48
C MET A 76 0.71 -1.16 -3.67
N ALA A 77 1.16 -2.37 -3.33
CA ALA A 77 2.40 -2.57 -2.62
C ALA A 77 3.57 -2.57 -3.60
N ALA A 78 4.62 -1.83 -3.28
CA ALA A 78 5.81 -1.74 -4.14
C ALA A 78 7.05 -1.48 -3.31
N THR A 79 8.17 -2.04 -3.76
CA THR A 79 9.49 -1.83 -3.17
C THR A 79 10.49 -1.63 -4.30
N LEU A 80 11.33 -0.59 -4.20
CA LEU A 80 12.38 -0.37 -5.19
C LEU A 80 13.25 -1.62 -5.31
N PRO A 81 13.68 -1.99 -6.54
CA PRO A 81 14.44 -3.23 -6.75
C PRO A 81 15.66 -3.38 -5.84
N ASP A 82 16.41 -2.30 -5.61
CA ASP A 82 17.62 -2.34 -4.79
C ASP A 82 17.34 -2.51 -3.29
N TYR A 83 16.08 -2.37 -2.89
CA TYR A 83 15.69 -2.46 -1.47
C TYR A 83 14.85 -3.71 -1.18
N ARG A 84 14.70 -4.58 -2.16
CA ARG A 84 13.98 -5.85 -1.97
C ARG A 84 14.79 -6.78 -1.09
N GLN A 85 14.10 -7.72 -0.43
CA GLN A 85 14.70 -8.72 0.47
C GLN A 85 15.34 -8.11 1.71
N ARG A 86 14.97 -6.89 2.08
CA ARG A 86 15.41 -6.21 3.30
C ARG A 86 14.31 -6.14 4.36
N LYS A 87 13.28 -6.94 4.21
CA LYS A 87 12.11 -7.00 5.12
C LYS A 87 11.33 -5.69 5.22
N GLN A 88 11.55 -4.74 4.32
CA GLN A 88 10.79 -3.48 4.33
C GLN A 88 9.30 -3.71 4.09
N PHE A 89 8.97 -4.52 3.09
CA PHE A 89 7.59 -4.83 2.77
C PHE A 89 6.92 -5.57 3.93
N SER A 90 7.60 -6.56 4.52
CA SER A 90 7.06 -7.30 5.67
C SER A 90 6.79 -6.38 6.85
N ASN A 91 7.69 -5.45 7.13
CA ASN A 91 7.50 -4.48 8.21
C ASN A 91 6.34 -3.53 7.93
N LEU A 92 6.20 -3.07 6.69
CA LEU A 92 5.06 -2.24 6.31
C LEU A 92 3.74 -2.99 6.42
N LEU A 93 3.73 -4.23 5.97
CA LEU A 93 2.55 -5.08 6.02
C LEU A 93 2.11 -5.31 7.46
N ASP A 94 3.06 -5.62 8.34
CA ASP A 94 2.77 -5.81 9.77
C ASP A 94 2.18 -4.54 10.39
N ALA A 95 2.76 -3.38 10.09
CA ALA A 95 2.25 -2.11 10.59
C ALA A 95 0.83 -1.82 10.08
N ALA A 96 0.59 -2.07 8.80
CA ALA A 96 -0.71 -1.84 8.17
C ALA A 96 -1.77 -2.78 8.74
N ILE A 97 -1.47 -4.06 8.91
CA ILE A 97 -2.39 -5.04 9.46
C ILE A 97 -2.71 -4.71 10.92
N SER A 98 -1.69 -4.36 11.71
CA SER A 98 -1.90 -4.00 13.11
C SER A 98 -2.85 -2.82 13.25
N GLN A 99 -2.69 -1.80 12.42
CA GLN A 99 -3.57 -0.64 12.46
C GLN A 99 -4.97 -0.96 11.93
N ALA A 100 -5.06 -1.76 10.89
CA ALA A 100 -6.33 -2.14 10.29
C ALA A 100 -7.17 -2.98 11.27
N THR A 101 -6.57 -3.97 11.90
CA THR A 101 -7.29 -4.86 12.83
C THR A 101 -7.74 -4.14 14.10
N TYR A 102 -7.10 -3.04 14.45
CA TYR A 102 -7.55 -2.22 15.58
C TYR A 102 -8.91 -1.56 15.29
N ASN A 103 -9.14 -1.14 14.05
CA ASN A 103 -10.32 -0.33 13.71
C ASN A 103 -11.37 -1.10 12.91
N ASP A 104 -10.99 -2.15 12.19
CA ASP A 104 -11.85 -2.85 11.25
C ASP A 104 -11.97 -4.33 11.58
N LEU A 105 -13.11 -4.91 11.21
CA LEU A 105 -13.39 -6.31 11.48
C LEU A 105 -12.63 -7.25 10.55
N LEU A 106 -12.22 -6.78 9.37
CA LEU A 106 -11.64 -7.64 8.36
C LEU A 106 -10.60 -6.87 7.55
N THR A 107 -9.51 -7.55 7.23
CA THR A 107 -8.48 -7.03 6.32
C THR A 107 -8.38 -7.94 5.10
N ILE A 108 -8.42 -7.35 3.92
CA ILE A 108 -8.38 -8.06 2.64
C ILE A 108 -7.14 -7.60 1.87
N THR A 109 -6.44 -8.55 1.27
CA THR A 109 -5.24 -8.27 0.47
C THR A 109 -5.40 -8.84 -0.93
N TYR A 110 -5.10 -8.02 -1.94
CA TYR A 110 -5.01 -8.46 -3.33
C TYR A 110 -3.53 -8.55 -3.72
N THR A 111 -3.12 -9.67 -4.28
CA THR A 111 -1.74 -9.85 -4.68
C THR A 111 -1.60 -10.82 -5.85
N ASN A 112 -0.62 -10.56 -6.72
CA ASN A 112 -0.17 -11.51 -7.75
C ASN A 112 0.95 -12.42 -7.21
N MET A 113 1.41 -12.18 -6.00
CA MET A 113 2.54 -12.89 -5.39
C MET A 113 2.15 -13.40 -4.00
N PRO A 114 1.25 -14.38 -3.93
CA PRO A 114 0.70 -14.84 -2.64
C PRO A 114 1.76 -15.35 -1.67
N LYS A 115 2.94 -15.73 -2.14
CA LYS A 115 4.03 -16.18 -1.27
C LYS A 115 4.62 -15.05 -0.42
N LEU A 116 4.32 -13.79 -0.71
CA LEU A 116 4.76 -12.65 0.10
C LEU A 116 3.89 -12.46 1.34
N PHE A 117 2.75 -13.08 1.36
CA PHE A 117 1.77 -12.98 2.44
C PHE A 117 1.58 -14.35 3.10
#